data_6c27105af5342e54c10d9c6e795c3cf1
#
_entry.id   6c27105af5342e54c10d9c6e795c3cf1
#
_cell.length_a   1.000
_cell.length_b   1.000
_cell.length_c   1.000
_cell.angle_alpha   90.00
_cell.angle_beta   90.00
_cell.angle_gamma   90.00
#
_symmetry.space_group_name_H-M   'P 1'
#
loop_
_entity.id
_entity.type
_entity.pdbx_description
1 polymer ?
#
loop_
_entity_poly.entity_id
_entity_poly.type
_entity_poly.pdbx_seq_one_letter_code
_entity_poly.pdbx_strand_id
1 'polypeptide(L)'
;MSWKNSKHAFEEAKNWIIFNQSHDGRISWDDKGKCDPWDHCECLIALAIYEEWDAFDLGVEWFFNNLNDDGYIHPEFKGNEPVHDHYESHHAPYIILPLTQALLMGRDDLVNDYLKSKIQIIFDQLLNFKDSDGYYYWAIDKNGFSDNSLITASMSIFLSLMALDKSLNIKIDEDIWDQKFNRDGVDRSRFSMDFYYPYICGVHNNKNDFQKNLKDFYVEGLGIKCVKEEPWVTIAESCECVIAALVLGDEENAKKIFNNILQFKNDNGIFPTGYQYEMD
;
A
#
# COMPACT_ATOMS: atom_id res chain seq x y z
N MET A 1 16.62 -10.13 -17.53
CA MET A 1 17.27 -9.69 -16.28
C MET A 1 17.00 -10.75 -15.22
N SER A 2 17.96 -11.13 -14.39
CA SER A 2 17.70 -12.07 -13.28
C SER A 2 17.00 -11.31 -12.16
N TRP A 3 15.94 -11.87 -11.57
CA TRP A 3 15.28 -11.32 -10.38
C TRP A 3 16.27 -10.91 -9.27
N LYS A 4 17.37 -11.65 -9.15
CA LYS A 4 18.41 -11.44 -8.12
C LYS A 4 19.19 -10.13 -8.28
N ASN A 5 19.07 -9.44 -9.40
CA ASN A 5 19.78 -8.19 -9.70
C ASN A 5 18.82 -7.03 -10.02
N SER A 6 17.55 -7.13 -9.64
CA SER A 6 16.56 -6.08 -9.92
C SER A 6 16.81 -4.77 -9.16
N LYS A 7 17.46 -4.81 -7.99
CA LYS A 7 17.79 -3.62 -7.19
C LYS A 7 18.46 -2.54 -8.05
N HIS A 8 19.48 -2.87 -8.83
CA HIS A 8 20.16 -1.90 -9.69
C HIS A 8 19.28 -1.31 -10.82
N ALA A 9 18.18 -1.97 -11.18
CA ALA A 9 17.29 -1.48 -12.21
C ALA A 9 16.42 -0.29 -11.74
N PHE A 10 16.32 -0.08 -10.42
CA PHE A 10 15.48 0.95 -9.82
C PHE A 10 16.28 1.99 -9.02
N GLU A 11 17.59 2.02 -9.19
CA GLU A 11 18.48 2.99 -8.52
C GLU A 11 18.05 4.44 -8.77
N GLU A 12 17.72 4.76 -10.03
CA GLU A 12 17.29 6.10 -10.42
C GLU A 12 15.92 6.44 -9.83
N ALA A 13 15.00 5.47 -9.76
CA ALA A 13 13.70 5.67 -9.13
C ALA A 13 13.85 5.94 -7.61
N LYS A 14 14.74 5.21 -6.94
CA LYS A 14 15.10 5.46 -5.54
C LYS A 14 15.70 6.86 -5.36
N ASN A 15 16.64 7.27 -6.22
CA ASN A 15 17.23 8.61 -6.18
C ASN A 15 16.18 9.70 -6.42
N TRP A 16 15.17 9.42 -7.26
CA TRP A 16 14.03 10.32 -7.46
C TRP A 16 13.19 10.51 -6.19
N ILE A 17 12.94 9.46 -5.43
CA ILE A 17 12.26 9.55 -4.12
C ILE A 17 13.03 10.49 -3.21
N ILE A 18 14.34 10.30 -3.04
CA ILE A 18 15.19 11.13 -2.18
C ILE A 18 15.20 12.59 -2.66
N PHE A 19 15.33 12.80 -3.98
CA PHE A 19 15.35 14.16 -4.56
C PHE A 19 14.04 14.92 -4.31
N ASN A 20 12.89 14.23 -4.32
CA ASN A 20 11.57 14.83 -4.11
C ASN A 20 11.14 14.84 -2.65
N GLN A 21 11.91 14.26 -1.74
CA GLN A 21 11.64 14.35 -0.31
C GLN A 21 11.88 15.78 0.15
N SER A 22 10.88 16.37 0.80
CA SER A 22 10.98 17.70 1.37
C SER A 22 11.88 17.72 2.62
N HIS A 23 12.32 18.91 3.02
CA HIS A 23 13.22 19.07 4.17
C HIS A 23 12.61 18.60 5.51
N ASP A 24 11.29 18.50 5.61
CA ASP A 24 10.56 17.98 6.76
C ASP A 24 10.30 16.47 6.70
N GLY A 25 10.76 15.80 5.61
CA GLY A 25 10.68 14.35 5.43
C GLY A 25 9.52 13.86 4.58
N ARG A 26 8.55 14.74 4.22
CA ARG A 26 7.41 14.36 3.39
C ARG A 26 7.87 13.97 1.98
N ILE A 27 7.32 12.87 1.46
CA ILE A 27 7.50 12.42 0.08
C ILE A 27 6.19 12.66 -0.67
N SER A 28 6.23 13.56 -1.64
CA SER A 28 5.05 14.01 -2.38
C SER A 28 4.87 13.27 -3.70
N TRP A 29 3.62 13.13 -4.15
CA TRP A 29 3.25 12.58 -5.45
C TRP A 29 3.72 13.46 -6.61
N ASP A 30 3.68 14.78 -6.38
CA ASP A 30 3.90 15.79 -7.40
C ASP A 30 4.64 17.01 -6.83
N ASP A 31 5.01 17.91 -7.74
CA ASP A 31 5.64 19.20 -7.43
C ASP A 31 4.72 20.19 -6.71
N LYS A 32 3.43 19.91 -6.61
CA LYS A 32 2.42 20.72 -5.91
C LYS A 32 2.28 20.33 -4.44
N GLY A 33 2.99 19.29 -4.02
CA GLY A 33 3.07 18.86 -2.65
C GLY A 33 1.91 18.00 -2.16
N LYS A 34 1.18 17.34 -3.09
CA LYS A 34 0.21 16.33 -2.72
C LYS A 34 0.94 15.12 -2.12
N CYS A 35 0.47 14.66 -0.95
CA CYS A 35 1.01 13.50 -0.26
C CYS A 35 -0.13 12.77 0.46
N ASP A 36 -0.13 11.46 0.40
CA ASP A 36 -0.91 10.63 1.31
C ASP A 36 0.00 9.69 2.11
N PRO A 37 -0.45 9.22 3.27
CA PRO A 37 0.34 8.35 4.14
C PRO A 37 0.64 6.98 3.54
N TRP A 38 -0.22 6.46 2.64
CA TRP A 38 -0.02 5.17 2.00
C TRP A 38 1.21 5.19 1.09
N ASP A 39 1.19 6.05 0.05
CA ASP A 39 2.30 6.16 -0.90
C ASP A 39 3.59 6.64 -0.24
N HIS A 40 3.47 7.50 0.78
CA HIS A 40 4.60 7.88 1.61
C HIS A 40 5.26 6.66 2.28
N CYS A 41 4.47 5.77 2.89
CA CYS A 41 4.98 4.54 3.50
C CYS A 41 5.57 3.57 2.46
N GLU A 42 5.01 3.48 1.26
CA GLU A 42 5.58 2.65 0.19
C GLU A 42 6.95 3.17 -0.27
N CYS A 43 7.09 4.49 -0.35
CA CYS A 43 8.39 5.11 -0.57
C CYS A 43 9.39 4.78 0.55
N LEU A 44 8.94 4.79 1.81
CA LEU A 44 9.78 4.40 2.95
C LEU A 44 10.20 2.92 2.89
N ILE A 45 9.33 2.01 2.43
CA ILE A 45 9.70 0.61 2.19
C ILE A 45 10.86 0.54 1.17
N ALA A 46 10.76 1.31 0.08
CA ALA A 46 11.81 1.38 -0.92
C ALA A 46 13.13 1.92 -0.33
N LEU A 47 13.08 3.01 0.44
CA LEU A 47 14.25 3.58 1.11
C LEU A 47 14.90 2.58 2.07
N ALA A 48 14.11 1.84 2.85
CA ALA A 48 14.62 0.78 3.75
C ALA A 48 15.32 -0.34 2.97
N ILE A 49 14.75 -0.81 1.85
CA ILE A 49 15.36 -1.83 0.98
C ILE A 49 16.72 -1.37 0.44
N TYR A 50 16.86 -0.08 0.14
CA TYR A 50 18.11 0.50 -0.36
C TYR A 50 19.05 0.95 0.77
N GLU A 51 18.64 0.85 2.03
CA GLU A 51 19.42 1.26 3.20
C GLU A 51 19.73 2.77 3.22
N GLU A 52 18.83 3.58 2.67
CA GLU A 52 18.91 5.05 2.64
C GLU A 52 18.36 5.63 3.96
N TRP A 53 19.10 5.37 5.05
CA TRP A 53 18.60 5.55 6.42
C TRP A 53 18.30 7.00 6.78
N ASP A 54 19.09 7.96 6.33
CA ASP A 54 18.85 9.38 6.64
C ASP A 54 17.50 9.84 6.06
N ALA A 55 17.21 9.45 4.81
CA ALA A 55 15.95 9.77 4.17
C ALA A 55 14.77 8.99 4.78
N PHE A 56 15.00 7.72 5.12
CA PHE A 56 14.03 6.89 5.81
C PHE A 56 13.62 7.47 7.16
N ASP A 57 14.60 7.78 8.02
CA ASP A 57 14.36 8.29 9.36
C ASP A 57 13.62 9.63 9.33
N LEU A 58 13.99 10.53 8.40
CA LEU A 58 13.31 11.80 8.20
C LEU A 58 11.84 11.61 7.78
N GLY A 59 11.57 10.64 6.91
CA GLY A 59 10.20 10.33 6.49
C GLY A 59 9.37 9.68 7.60
N VAL A 60 9.94 8.81 8.41
CA VAL A 60 9.30 8.25 9.61
C VAL A 60 8.98 9.35 10.62
N GLU A 61 9.89 10.30 10.81
CA GLU A 61 9.67 11.47 11.68
C GLU A 61 8.50 12.32 11.17
N TRP A 62 8.45 12.61 9.86
CA TRP A 62 7.32 13.33 9.26
C TRP A 62 5.99 12.63 9.54
N PHE A 63 5.93 11.31 9.35
CA PHE A 63 4.72 10.54 9.59
C PHE A 63 4.22 10.69 11.02
N PHE A 64 5.09 10.49 12.01
CA PHE A 64 4.71 10.58 13.43
C PHE A 64 4.44 12.01 13.91
N ASN A 65 5.02 13.02 13.28
CA ASN A 65 4.71 14.43 13.54
C ASN A 65 3.33 14.84 13.01
N ASN A 66 2.78 14.12 12.03
CA ASN A 66 1.45 14.33 11.48
C ASN A 66 0.39 13.35 12.06
N LEU A 67 0.81 12.43 12.92
CA LEU A 67 -0.09 11.60 13.70
C LEU A 67 -0.61 12.41 14.90
N ASN A 68 -1.93 12.55 15.04
CA ASN A 68 -2.49 13.24 16.20
C ASN A 68 -2.38 12.41 17.50
N ASP A 69 -2.75 13.00 18.63
CA ASP A 69 -2.63 12.37 19.95
C ASP A 69 -3.53 11.12 20.10
N ASP A 70 -4.59 11.02 19.30
CA ASP A 70 -5.50 9.87 19.28
C ASP A 70 -5.08 8.77 18.29
N GLY A 71 -3.96 8.94 17.58
CA GLY A 71 -3.42 7.95 16.65
C GLY A 71 -3.98 7.99 15.24
N TYR A 72 -4.65 9.07 14.85
CA TYR A 72 -5.15 9.27 13.49
C TYR A 72 -4.17 10.08 12.65
N ILE A 73 -4.12 9.79 11.36
CA ILE A 73 -3.45 10.61 10.35
C ILE A 73 -4.45 10.96 9.24
N HIS A 74 -4.40 12.18 8.75
CA HIS A 74 -5.27 12.59 7.64
C HIS A 74 -4.92 11.82 6.36
N PRO A 75 -5.93 11.50 5.50
CA PRO A 75 -5.71 10.68 4.31
C PRO A 75 -4.95 11.39 3.19
N GLU A 76 -4.94 12.72 3.19
CA GLU A 76 -4.23 13.52 2.19
C GLU A 76 -3.76 14.83 2.77
N PHE A 77 -2.55 15.22 2.35
CA PHE A 77 -1.93 16.50 2.66
C PHE A 77 -1.59 17.28 1.38
N LYS A 78 -1.66 18.60 1.48
CA LYS A 78 -1.08 19.51 0.50
C LYS A 78 -0.07 20.41 1.20
N GLY A 79 1.19 20.16 0.95
CA GLY A 79 2.22 20.67 1.86
C GLY A 79 2.04 20.00 3.24
N ASN A 80 1.99 20.78 4.29
CA ASN A 80 1.75 20.29 5.66
C ASN A 80 0.29 20.47 6.10
N GLU A 81 -0.59 20.92 5.20
CA GLU A 81 -1.99 21.14 5.52
C GLU A 81 -2.83 19.92 5.11
N PRO A 82 -3.66 19.38 6.02
CA PRO A 82 -4.59 18.32 5.67
C PRO A 82 -5.66 18.83 4.71
N VAL A 83 -6.01 17.98 3.73
CA VAL A 83 -7.00 18.33 2.68
C VAL A 83 -8.42 17.95 3.08
N HIS A 84 -8.57 16.90 3.90
CA HIS A 84 -9.86 16.32 4.27
C HIS A 84 -10.09 16.34 5.78
N ASP A 85 -11.34 16.51 6.19
CA ASP A 85 -11.78 16.53 7.60
C ASP A 85 -12.20 15.14 8.12
N HIS A 86 -11.67 14.07 7.52
CA HIS A 86 -11.94 12.71 7.96
C HIS A 86 -10.62 11.93 8.12
N TYR A 87 -10.72 10.75 8.73
CA TYR A 87 -9.61 9.81 8.89
C TYR A 87 -10.02 8.45 8.32
N GLU A 88 -9.08 7.77 7.69
CA GLU A 88 -9.29 6.43 7.15
C GLU A 88 -8.53 5.40 7.99
N SER A 89 -9.18 4.26 8.24
CA SER A 89 -8.70 3.26 9.21
C SER A 89 -7.33 2.65 8.86
N HIS A 90 -7.00 2.59 7.58
CA HIS A 90 -5.81 1.90 7.09
C HIS A 90 -4.55 2.76 7.01
N HIS A 91 -4.67 4.09 7.00
CA HIS A 91 -3.51 4.97 6.81
C HIS A 91 -2.53 4.93 7.98
N ALA A 92 -3.02 5.08 9.23
CA ALA A 92 -2.13 5.09 10.38
C ALA A 92 -1.38 3.75 10.59
N PRO A 93 -2.02 2.57 10.54
CA PRO A 93 -1.31 1.31 10.72
C PRO A 93 -0.34 0.96 9.58
N TYR A 94 -0.45 1.59 8.41
CA TYR A 94 0.40 1.26 7.26
C TYR A 94 1.89 1.55 7.51
N ILE A 95 2.23 2.48 8.42
CA ILE A 95 3.63 2.77 8.82
C ILE A 95 4.36 1.55 9.39
N ILE A 96 3.63 0.56 9.88
CA ILE A 96 4.19 -0.67 10.43
C ILE A 96 4.97 -1.46 9.37
N LEU A 97 4.55 -1.38 8.10
CA LEU A 97 5.21 -2.09 6.99
C LEU A 97 6.63 -1.58 6.74
N PRO A 98 6.89 -0.28 6.50
CA PRO A 98 8.26 0.21 6.34
C PRO A 98 9.12 0.03 7.59
N LEU A 99 8.56 0.17 8.79
CA LEU A 99 9.29 -0.11 10.03
C LEU A 99 9.71 -1.58 10.12
N THR A 100 8.80 -2.50 9.79
CA THR A 100 9.12 -3.94 9.73
C THR A 100 10.18 -4.22 8.67
N GLN A 101 10.09 -3.58 7.50
CA GLN A 101 11.12 -3.73 6.47
C GLN A 101 12.50 -3.25 6.96
N ALA A 102 12.55 -2.12 7.66
CA ALA A 102 13.80 -1.61 8.22
C ALA A 102 14.38 -2.56 9.29
N LEU A 103 13.55 -3.15 10.14
CA LEU A 103 13.99 -4.18 11.10
C LEU A 103 14.56 -5.42 10.39
N LEU A 104 13.93 -5.87 9.31
CA LEU A 104 14.43 -6.97 8.47
C LEU A 104 15.79 -6.64 7.82
N MET A 105 16.10 -5.36 7.63
CA MET A 105 17.37 -4.86 7.13
C MET A 105 18.39 -4.53 8.26
N GLY A 106 18.08 -4.86 9.52
CA GLY A 106 18.99 -4.77 10.65
C GLY A 106 18.90 -3.48 11.48
N ARG A 107 17.84 -2.68 11.34
CA ARG A 107 17.60 -1.45 12.13
C ARG A 107 16.96 -1.76 13.49
N ASP A 108 17.60 -2.59 14.31
CA ASP A 108 17.11 -2.96 15.66
C ASP A 108 17.00 -1.76 16.61
N ASP A 109 17.72 -0.66 16.33
CA ASP A 109 17.66 0.63 17.04
C ASP A 109 16.27 1.29 17.00
N LEU A 110 15.46 0.97 16.01
CA LEU A 110 14.08 1.44 15.92
C LEU A 110 13.18 0.90 17.04
N VAL A 111 13.54 -0.24 17.66
CA VAL A 111 12.76 -0.83 18.75
C VAL A 111 13.06 -0.11 20.07
N ASN A 112 12.55 1.10 20.20
CA ASN A 112 12.66 1.93 21.38
C ASN A 112 11.29 2.27 21.99
N ASP A 113 11.29 2.85 23.20
CA ASP A 113 10.04 3.12 23.92
C ASP A 113 9.17 4.19 23.24
N TYR A 114 9.78 5.15 22.54
CA TYR A 114 9.05 6.15 21.75
C TYR A 114 8.25 5.49 20.63
N LEU A 115 8.91 4.66 19.82
CA LEU A 115 8.25 3.96 18.71
C LEU A 115 7.15 3.03 19.22
N LYS A 116 7.44 2.27 20.28
CA LYS A 116 6.44 1.38 20.90
C LYS A 116 5.21 2.14 21.35
N SER A 117 5.38 3.32 21.97
CA SER A 117 4.26 4.16 22.40
C SER A 117 3.42 4.65 21.22
N LYS A 118 4.06 5.08 20.13
CA LYS A 118 3.34 5.51 18.91
C LYS A 118 2.57 4.36 18.25
N ILE A 119 3.18 3.19 18.14
CA ILE A 119 2.52 2.00 17.60
C ILE A 119 1.33 1.57 18.49
N GLN A 120 1.46 1.66 19.82
CA GLN A 120 0.36 1.36 20.73
C GLN A 120 -0.83 2.31 20.52
N ILE A 121 -0.59 3.62 20.37
CA ILE A 121 -1.64 4.60 20.10
C ILE A 121 -2.35 4.29 18.79
N ILE A 122 -1.61 3.99 17.70
CA ILE A 122 -2.17 3.56 16.41
C ILE A 122 -3.03 2.30 16.58
N PHE A 123 -2.56 1.33 17.35
CA PHE A 123 -3.28 0.09 17.58
C PHE A 123 -4.58 0.32 18.38
N ASP A 124 -4.51 1.12 19.45
CA ASP A 124 -5.68 1.45 20.27
C ASP A 124 -6.74 2.21 19.46
N GLN A 125 -6.30 3.14 18.61
CA GLN A 125 -7.17 3.84 17.66
C GLN A 125 -7.83 2.89 16.67
N LEU A 126 -7.07 1.93 16.11
CA LEU A 126 -7.58 0.96 15.14
C LEU A 126 -8.71 0.09 15.74
N LEU A 127 -8.63 -0.23 17.04
CA LEU A 127 -9.70 -0.97 17.72
C LEU A 127 -11.04 -0.23 17.70
N ASN A 128 -11.03 1.11 17.65
CA ASN A 128 -12.25 1.91 17.56
C ASN A 128 -12.96 1.78 16.19
N PHE A 129 -12.21 1.47 15.13
CA PHE A 129 -12.80 1.21 13.82
C PHE A 129 -13.46 -0.17 13.69
N LYS A 130 -13.23 -1.07 14.64
CA LYS A 130 -13.73 -2.44 14.57
C LYS A 130 -15.21 -2.50 14.95
N ASP A 131 -16.05 -3.03 14.07
CA ASP A 131 -17.45 -3.27 14.34
C ASP A 131 -17.68 -4.53 15.22
N SER A 132 -18.93 -4.77 15.62
CA SER A 132 -19.31 -5.92 16.45
C SER A 132 -19.02 -7.27 15.82
N ASP A 133 -18.89 -7.33 14.50
CA ASP A 133 -18.65 -8.56 13.73
C ASP A 133 -17.17 -8.75 13.40
N GLY A 134 -16.32 -7.77 13.76
CA GLY A 134 -14.87 -7.84 13.60
C GLY A 134 -14.33 -7.22 12.32
N TYR A 135 -15.14 -6.45 11.58
CA TYR A 135 -14.70 -5.68 10.42
C TYR A 135 -14.25 -4.29 10.82
N TYR A 136 -13.41 -3.70 9.98
CA TYR A 136 -12.99 -2.33 10.15
C TYR A 136 -13.86 -1.42 9.28
N TYR A 137 -14.52 -0.42 9.89
CA TYR A 137 -15.09 0.68 9.15
C TYR A 137 -14.01 1.36 8.32
N TRP A 138 -14.37 1.83 7.12
CA TRP A 138 -13.40 2.49 6.25
C TRP A 138 -12.89 3.79 6.85
N ALA A 139 -13.79 4.67 7.30
CA ALA A 139 -13.46 6.02 7.72
C ALA A 139 -14.30 6.50 8.90
N ILE A 140 -13.81 7.55 9.55
CA ILE A 140 -14.52 8.31 10.58
C ILE A 140 -14.43 9.80 10.26
N ASP A 141 -15.56 10.51 10.40
CA ASP A 141 -15.64 11.95 10.35
C ASP A 141 -16.43 12.50 11.55
N LYS A 142 -16.75 13.81 11.54
CA LYS A 142 -17.57 14.47 12.57
C LYS A 142 -18.99 13.90 12.76
N ASN A 143 -19.49 13.11 11.80
CA ASN A 143 -20.81 12.48 11.85
C ASN A 143 -20.71 11.01 12.39
N GLY A 144 -19.52 10.48 12.59
CA GLY A 144 -19.26 9.14 13.06
C GLY A 144 -18.61 8.25 12.01
N PHE A 145 -18.70 6.94 12.24
CA PHE A 145 -18.10 5.93 11.36
C PHE A 145 -18.90 5.77 10.07
N SER A 146 -18.19 5.60 8.98
CA SER A 146 -18.74 5.15 7.70
C SER A 146 -19.24 3.69 7.82
N ASP A 147 -20.40 3.38 7.26
CA ASP A 147 -20.92 2.01 7.21
C ASP A 147 -20.12 1.09 6.26
N ASN A 148 -19.18 1.65 5.50
CA ASN A 148 -18.39 0.93 4.53
C ASN A 148 -17.22 0.21 5.20
N SER A 149 -16.91 -0.97 4.66
CA SER A 149 -15.64 -1.68 4.88
C SER A 149 -15.06 -2.00 3.51
N LEU A 150 -13.84 -1.51 3.24
CA LEU A 150 -13.21 -1.72 1.94
C LEU A 150 -12.24 -2.91 2.00
N ILE A 151 -12.25 -3.76 0.98
CA ILE A 151 -11.38 -4.94 0.89
C ILE A 151 -9.91 -4.52 1.01
N THR A 152 -9.46 -3.63 0.15
CA THR A 152 -8.06 -3.17 0.13
C THR A 152 -7.65 -2.57 1.48
N ALA A 153 -8.47 -1.67 2.06
CA ALA A 153 -8.19 -1.08 3.37
C ALA A 153 -8.10 -2.14 4.48
N SER A 154 -9.06 -3.07 4.53
CA SER A 154 -9.06 -4.15 5.53
C SER A 154 -7.86 -5.07 5.35
N MET A 155 -7.44 -5.35 4.11
CA MET A 155 -6.28 -6.20 3.83
C MET A 155 -4.97 -5.52 4.19
N SER A 156 -4.82 -4.23 3.95
CA SER A 156 -3.63 -3.48 4.35
C SER A 156 -3.49 -3.38 5.87
N ILE A 157 -4.62 -3.20 6.59
CA ILE A 157 -4.65 -3.31 8.05
C ILE A 157 -4.19 -4.71 8.49
N PHE A 158 -4.75 -5.75 7.87
CA PHE A 158 -4.37 -7.14 8.18
C PHE A 158 -2.88 -7.39 7.95
N LEU A 159 -2.33 -6.91 6.82
CA LEU A 159 -0.90 -7.02 6.51
C LEU A 159 -0.04 -6.32 7.56
N SER A 160 -0.43 -5.11 7.97
CA SER A 160 0.27 -4.33 9.00
C SER A 160 0.25 -5.05 10.36
N LEU A 161 -0.89 -5.60 10.75
CA LEU A 161 -1.01 -6.36 11.99
C LEU A 161 -0.21 -7.68 11.96
N MET A 162 -0.19 -8.37 10.83
CA MET A 162 0.66 -9.56 10.65
C MET A 162 2.15 -9.24 10.74
N ALA A 163 2.57 -8.06 10.30
CA ALA A 163 3.94 -7.62 10.40
C ALA A 163 4.37 -7.35 11.86
N LEU A 164 3.44 -6.86 12.70
CA LEU A 164 3.68 -6.69 14.16
C LEU A 164 3.76 -8.02 14.89
N ASP A 165 2.82 -8.88 14.66
CA ASP A 165 2.73 -10.18 15.35
C ASP A 165 2.03 -11.22 14.48
N LYS A 166 2.80 -12.21 14.03
CA LYS A 166 2.25 -13.36 13.28
C LYS A 166 1.22 -14.16 14.08
N SER A 167 1.10 -13.93 15.39
CA SER A 167 0.14 -14.58 16.27
C SER A 167 -1.24 -13.90 16.30
N LEU A 168 -1.38 -12.70 15.72
CA LEU A 168 -2.68 -12.04 15.62
C LEU A 168 -3.57 -12.81 14.65
N ASN A 169 -4.37 -13.73 15.23
CA ASN A 169 -5.40 -14.50 14.54
C ASN A 169 -6.57 -13.58 14.15
N ILE A 170 -6.41 -12.85 13.06
CA ILE A 170 -7.56 -12.19 12.42
C ILE A 170 -8.21 -13.27 11.56
N LYS A 171 -9.31 -13.84 12.03
CA LYS A 171 -10.12 -14.70 11.19
C LYS A 171 -10.92 -13.83 10.22
N ILE A 172 -10.52 -13.86 8.98
CA ILE A 172 -11.35 -13.36 7.90
C ILE A 172 -12.06 -14.58 7.34
N ASP A 173 -13.37 -14.63 7.53
CA ASP A 173 -14.21 -15.71 7.05
C ASP A 173 -14.44 -15.50 5.54
N GLU A 174 -14.16 -16.51 4.71
CA GLU A 174 -14.26 -16.41 3.24
C GLU A 174 -15.69 -16.03 2.78
N ASP A 175 -16.73 -16.48 3.51
CA ASP A 175 -18.13 -16.17 3.19
C ASP A 175 -18.52 -14.68 3.42
N ILE A 176 -17.63 -13.91 3.99
CA ILE A 176 -17.84 -12.54 4.42
C ILE A 176 -17.44 -11.53 3.33
N TRP A 177 -16.56 -11.93 2.41
CA TRP A 177 -16.02 -11.06 1.35
C TRP A 177 -17.10 -10.38 0.52
N ASP A 178 -18.12 -11.12 0.08
CA ASP A 178 -19.10 -10.61 -0.85
C ASP A 178 -20.16 -9.69 -0.22
N GLN A 179 -20.47 -9.87 1.05
CA GLN A 179 -21.62 -9.18 1.68
C GLN A 179 -21.26 -7.92 2.46
N LYS A 180 -20.08 -7.89 3.11
CA LYS A 180 -19.73 -6.78 4.00
C LYS A 180 -18.82 -5.74 3.35
N PHE A 181 -18.01 -6.13 2.40
CA PHE A 181 -17.13 -5.20 1.69
C PHE A 181 -17.85 -4.35 0.64
N ASN A 182 -19.08 -4.69 0.29
CA ASN A 182 -19.93 -3.92 -0.64
C ASN A 182 -21.02 -3.13 0.08
N ARG A 183 -20.81 -2.69 1.32
CA ARG A 183 -21.79 -1.94 2.11
C ARG A 183 -22.21 -0.63 1.48
N ASP A 184 -21.32 0.03 0.73
CA ASP A 184 -21.58 1.28 -0.02
C ASP A 184 -22.35 1.07 -1.33
N GLY A 185 -22.64 -0.18 -1.70
CA GLY A 185 -23.29 -0.52 -2.96
C GLY A 185 -22.41 -0.39 -4.20
N VAL A 186 -21.10 -0.13 -4.04
CA VAL A 186 -20.12 -0.11 -5.13
C VAL A 186 -19.70 -1.53 -5.46
N ASP A 187 -19.71 -1.87 -6.76
CA ASP A 187 -19.16 -3.14 -7.22
C ASP A 187 -17.63 -3.15 -7.08
N ARG A 188 -17.14 -3.84 -6.05
CA ARG A 188 -15.71 -3.95 -5.74
C ARG A 188 -14.96 -4.86 -6.71
N SER A 189 -15.63 -5.72 -7.43
CA SER A 189 -15.01 -6.61 -8.43
C SER A 189 -14.36 -5.87 -9.60
N ARG A 190 -14.65 -4.59 -9.76
CA ARG A 190 -14.09 -3.74 -10.81
C ARG A 190 -12.70 -3.18 -10.50
N PHE A 191 -12.25 -3.20 -9.24
CA PHE A 191 -10.96 -2.66 -8.80
C PHE A 191 -9.90 -3.75 -8.69
N SER A 192 -8.75 -3.54 -9.30
CA SER A 192 -7.66 -4.54 -9.27
C SER A 192 -7.06 -4.74 -7.88
N MET A 193 -6.99 -3.69 -7.06
CA MET A 193 -6.50 -3.79 -5.69
C MET A 193 -7.38 -4.73 -4.85
N ASP A 194 -8.72 -4.62 -4.96
CA ASP A 194 -9.64 -5.51 -4.24
C ASP A 194 -9.52 -6.97 -4.74
N PHE A 195 -9.05 -7.18 -5.96
CA PHE A 195 -8.74 -8.51 -6.49
C PHE A 195 -7.45 -9.10 -5.87
N TYR A 196 -6.32 -8.39 -5.92
CA TYR A 196 -5.03 -9.02 -5.60
C TYR A 196 -4.56 -8.85 -4.14
N TYR A 197 -5.05 -7.86 -3.39
CA TYR A 197 -4.65 -7.66 -1.98
C TYR A 197 -4.90 -8.86 -1.07
N PRO A 198 -6.03 -9.59 -1.18
CA PRO A 198 -6.24 -10.83 -0.43
C PRO A 198 -5.16 -11.88 -0.65
N TYR A 199 -4.56 -11.93 -1.84
CA TYR A 199 -3.46 -12.85 -2.15
C TYR A 199 -2.13 -12.34 -1.59
N ILE A 200 -1.86 -11.02 -1.61
CA ILE A 200 -0.67 -10.45 -0.96
C ILE A 200 -0.65 -10.82 0.53
N CYS A 201 -1.80 -10.73 1.18
CA CYS A 201 -1.94 -11.05 2.60
C CYS A 201 -1.95 -12.55 2.91
N GLY A 202 -2.03 -13.41 1.89
CA GLY A 202 -2.15 -14.87 2.07
C GLY A 202 -3.50 -15.34 2.59
N VAL A 203 -4.51 -14.47 2.64
CA VAL A 203 -5.90 -14.80 2.99
C VAL A 203 -6.52 -15.67 1.91
N HIS A 204 -6.33 -15.30 0.65
CA HIS A 204 -6.59 -16.16 -0.50
C HIS A 204 -5.28 -16.85 -0.94
N ASN A 205 -5.35 -18.13 -1.24
CA ASN A 205 -4.20 -18.95 -1.62
C ASN A 205 -4.43 -19.84 -2.85
N ASN A 206 -5.57 -19.69 -3.54
CA ASN A 206 -5.89 -20.48 -4.71
C ASN A 206 -5.31 -19.84 -5.96
N LYS A 207 -4.22 -20.41 -6.47
CA LYS A 207 -3.54 -19.96 -7.70
C LYS A 207 -4.45 -20.00 -8.94
N ASN A 208 -5.35 -20.98 -9.07
CA ASN A 208 -6.23 -21.08 -10.23
C ASN A 208 -7.26 -19.95 -10.25
N ASP A 209 -7.80 -19.59 -9.09
CA ASP A 209 -8.74 -18.47 -8.97
C ASP A 209 -8.02 -17.14 -9.25
N PHE A 210 -6.80 -16.96 -8.73
CA PHE A 210 -5.97 -15.82 -9.08
C PHE A 210 -5.78 -15.69 -10.60
N GLN A 211 -5.35 -16.76 -11.28
CA GLN A 211 -5.12 -16.75 -12.72
C GLN A 211 -6.39 -16.53 -13.53
N LYS A 212 -7.54 -16.98 -13.03
CA LYS A 212 -8.84 -16.72 -13.67
C LYS A 212 -9.20 -15.23 -13.59
N ASN A 213 -9.08 -14.63 -12.42
CA ASN A 213 -9.46 -13.23 -12.18
C ASN A 213 -8.43 -12.25 -12.77
N LEU A 214 -7.15 -12.65 -12.84
CA LEU A 214 -6.09 -11.87 -13.48
C LEU A 214 -6.44 -11.48 -14.93
N LYS A 215 -7.18 -12.33 -15.66
CA LYS A 215 -7.58 -12.07 -17.04
C LYS A 215 -8.46 -10.83 -17.21
N ASP A 216 -9.15 -10.42 -16.17
CA ASP A 216 -10.02 -9.24 -16.21
C ASP A 216 -9.22 -7.92 -16.14
N PHE A 217 -8.02 -7.98 -15.57
CA PHE A 217 -7.19 -6.80 -15.32
C PHE A 217 -5.90 -6.77 -16.14
N TYR A 218 -5.39 -7.93 -16.55
CA TYR A 218 -4.14 -8.00 -17.28
C TYR A 218 -4.32 -7.62 -18.75
N VAL A 219 -3.51 -6.64 -19.18
CA VAL A 219 -3.38 -6.23 -20.59
C VAL A 219 -2.07 -6.77 -21.14
N GLU A 220 -2.18 -7.59 -22.21
CA GLU A 220 -1.01 -8.23 -22.81
C GLU A 220 0.02 -7.22 -23.26
N GLY A 221 1.27 -7.43 -22.86
CA GLY A 221 2.38 -6.54 -23.19
C GLY A 221 2.44 -5.24 -22.37
N LEU A 222 1.44 -4.92 -21.54
CA LEU A 222 1.40 -3.64 -20.81
C LEU A 222 1.47 -3.83 -19.29
N GLY A 223 0.51 -4.52 -18.66
CA GLY A 223 0.49 -4.69 -17.20
C GLY A 223 -0.94 -4.83 -16.67
N ILE A 224 -1.21 -4.29 -15.47
CA ILE A 224 -2.47 -4.42 -14.76
C ILE A 224 -3.25 -3.11 -14.83
N LYS A 225 -4.55 -3.21 -15.19
CA LYS A 225 -5.49 -2.09 -15.13
C LYS A 225 -5.83 -1.75 -13.68
N CYS A 226 -5.94 -0.48 -13.36
CA CYS A 226 -6.47 -0.03 -12.07
C CYS A 226 -7.95 -0.41 -11.92
N VAL A 227 -8.74 -0.11 -12.96
CA VAL A 227 -10.18 -0.41 -13.03
C VAL A 227 -10.46 -1.27 -14.26
N LYS A 228 -11.29 -2.30 -14.11
CA LYS A 228 -11.56 -3.32 -15.14
C LYS A 228 -12.00 -2.74 -16.49
N GLU A 229 -12.87 -1.73 -16.47
CA GLU A 229 -13.48 -1.12 -17.66
C GLU A 229 -12.63 0.01 -18.26
N GLU A 230 -11.63 0.51 -17.52
CA GLU A 230 -10.84 1.66 -17.95
C GLU A 230 -9.60 1.21 -18.72
N PRO A 231 -9.28 1.83 -19.87
CA PRO A 231 -8.08 1.50 -20.66
C PRO A 231 -6.81 2.11 -20.05
N TRP A 232 -6.65 1.98 -18.75
CA TRP A 232 -5.57 2.58 -17.94
C TRP A 232 -4.81 1.49 -17.17
N VAL A 233 -3.57 1.24 -17.60
CA VAL A 233 -2.62 0.37 -16.90
C VAL A 233 -1.76 1.22 -15.97
N THR A 234 -1.61 0.82 -14.73
CA THR A 234 -0.80 1.52 -13.73
C THR A 234 0.42 0.70 -13.32
N ILE A 235 1.49 1.40 -13.00
CA ILE A 235 2.74 0.75 -12.59
C ILE A 235 2.61 0.21 -11.17
N ALA A 236 1.99 0.96 -10.25
CA ALA A 236 1.80 0.55 -8.86
C ALA A 236 1.00 -0.75 -8.76
N GLU A 237 -0.22 -0.80 -9.32
CA GLU A 237 -1.06 -2.00 -9.31
C GLU A 237 -0.39 -3.17 -10.01
N SER A 238 0.40 -2.90 -11.05
CA SER A 238 1.17 -3.97 -11.70
C SER A 238 2.25 -4.52 -10.78
N CYS A 239 2.96 -3.70 -10.02
CA CYS A 239 3.96 -4.12 -9.05
C CYS A 239 3.34 -4.93 -7.91
N GLU A 240 2.24 -4.46 -7.35
CA GLU A 240 1.52 -5.16 -6.27
C GLU A 240 0.97 -6.51 -6.75
N CYS A 241 0.42 -6.56 -7.97
CA CYS A 241 -0.02 -7.83 -8.57
C CYS A 241 1.15 -8.80 -8.79
N VAL A 242 2.36 -8.31 -9.10
CA VAL A 242 3.59 -9.14 -9.13
C VAL A 242 3.86 -9.74 -7.74
N ILE A 243 3.72 -8.95 -6.67
CA ILE A 243 3.90 -9.44 -5.29
C ILE A 243 2.89 -10.53 -4.98
N ALA A 244 1.60 -10.33 -5.31
CA ALA A 244 0.55 -11.33 -5.14
C ALA A 244 0.87 -12.65 -5.87
N ALA A 245 1.32 -12.55 -7.13
CA ALA A 245 1.72 -13.72 -7.91
C ALA A 245 2.93 -14.46 -7.28
N LEU A 246 3.90 -13.73 -6.74
CA LEU A 246 5.06 -14.32 -6.05
C LEU A 246 4.65 -15.03 -4.75
N VAL A 247 3.76 -14.45 -3.96
CA VAL A 247 3.23 -15.09 -2.74
C VAL A 247 2.55 -16.42 -3.07
N LEU A 248 1.84 -16.48 -4.20
CA LEU A 248 1.19 -17.72 -4.69
C LEU A 248 2.14 -18.71 -5.38
N GLY A 249 3.43 -18.37 -5.53
CA GLY A 249 4.36 -19.17 -6.32
C GLY A 249 4.04 -19.19 -7.83
N ASP A 250 3.35 -18.17 -8.34
CA ASP A 250 3.07 -17.98 -9.77
C ASP A 250 4.17 -17.14 -10.44
N GLU A 251 5.40 -17.68 -10.43
CA GLU A 251 6.56 -16.99 -10.99
C GLU A 251 6.42 -16.65 -12.47
N GLU A 252 5.64 -17.40 -13.24
CA GLU A 252 5.45 -17.16 -14.67
C GLU A 252 4.71 -15.83 -14.90
N ASN A 253 3.53 -15.66 -14.28
CA ASN A 253 2.78 -14.42 -14.37
C ASN A 253 3.52 -13.26 -13.71
N ALA A 254 4.18 -13.48 -12.57
CA ALA A 254 5.00 -12.47 -11.91
C ALA A 254 6.08 -11.91 -12.86
N LYS A 255 6.85 -12.79 -13.51
CA LYS A 255 7.89 -12.39 -14.49
C LYS A 255 7.31 -11.69 -15.71
N LYS A 256 6.16 -12.17 -16.20
CA LYS A 256 5.48 -11.60 -17.36
C LYS A 256 5.04 -10.16 -17.08
N ILE A 257 4.33 -9.92 -15.98
CA ILE A 257 3.88 -8.59 -15.60
C ILE A 257 5.07 -7.68 -15.32
N PHE A 258 6.07 -8.13 -14.55
CA PHE A 258 7.26 -7.37 -14.23
C PHE A 258 8.03 -6.91 -15.47
N ASN A 259 8.22 -7.80 -16.45
CA ASN A 259 8.92 -7.45 -17.70
C ASN A 259 8.14 -6.42 -18.52
N ASN A 260 6.80 -6.48 -18.48
CA ASN A 260 5.98 -5.51 -19.17
C ASN A 260 6.12 -4.11 -18.60
N ILE A 261 6.16 -3.95 -17.27
CA ILE A 261 6.30 -2.62 -16.68
C ILE A 261 7.68 -2.01 -16.88
N LEU A 262 8.73 -2.82 -17.03
CA LEU A 262 10.10 -2.30 -17.26
C LEU A 262 10.23 -1.47 -18.53
N GLN A 263 9.39 -1.70 -19.55
CA GLN A 263 9.43 -0.92 -20.80
C GLN A 263 8.99 0.54 -20.63
N PHE A 264 8.24 0.84 -19.54
CA PHE A 264 7.77 2.21 -19.27
C PHE A 264 8.81 3.09 -18.56
N LYS A 265 9.94 2.51 -18.19
CA LYS A 265 11.05 3.25 -17.62
C LYS A 265 11.57 4.27 -18.66
N ASN A 266 11.54 5.55 -18.32
CA ASN A 266 12.04 6.61 -19.21
C ASN A 266 13.58 6.67 -19.21
N ASP A 267 14.15 7.55 -20.04
CA ASP A 267 15.61 7.71 -20.17
C ASP A 267 16.30 8.14 -18.85
N ASN A 268 15.55 8.76 -17.93
CA ASN A 268 16.05 9.14 -16.60
C ASN A 268 15.87 8.03 -15.56
N GLY A 269 15.39 6.85 -15.98
CA GLY A 269 15.21 5.71 -15.08
C GLY A 269 13.94 5.76 -14.23
N ILE A 270 13.00 6.67 -14.51
CA ILE A 270 11.79 6.91 -13.74
C ILE A 270 10.60 6.32 -14.48
N PHE A 271 9.61 5.84 -13.72
CA PHE A 271 8.38 5.30 -14.24
C PHE A 271 7.25 6.34 -14.19
N PRO A 272 6.37 6.39 -15.21
CA PRO A 272 5.12 7.15 -15.12
C PRO A 272 4.17 6.49 -14.12
N THR A 273 3.13 7.21 -13.69
CA THR A 273 2.04 6.62 -12.88
C THR A 273 1.35 5.47 -13.62
N GLY A 274 1.15 5.62 -14.94
CA GLY A 274 0.53 4.59 -15.75
C GLY A 274 0.52 4.93 -17.23
N TYR A 275 -0.17 4.10 -18.01
CA TYR A 275 -0.26 4.21 -19.46
C TYR A 275 -1.70 4.05 -19.94
N GLN A 276 -2.21 5.07 -20.65
CA GLN A 276 -3.50 5.06 -21.33
C GLN A 276 -3.30 4.49 -22.74
N TYR A 277 -3.94 3.36 -23.07
CA TYR A 277 -3.62 2.61 -24.30
C TYR A 277 -4.67 2.69 -25.42
N GLU A 278 -5.82 3.31 -25.18
CA GLU A 278 -6.89 3.51 -26.15
C GLU A 278 -7.08 5.00 -26.53
N MET A 279 -6.01 5.81 -26.42
CA MET A 279 -6.02 7.16 -26.97
C MET A 279 -5.54 7.11 -28.40
N ASP A 280 -6.45 7.32 -29.38
CA ASP A 280 -6.12 7.57 -30.78
C ASP A 280 -5.45 8.93 -30.97
#